data_ff4620d4c2eb98573a4287d186a2373a
#
_entry.id   ff4620d4c2eb98573a4287d186a2373a
#
_cell.length_a   1.000
_cell.length_b   1.000
_cell.length_c   1.000
_cell.angle_alpha   90.00
_cell.angle_beta   90.00
_cell.angle_gamma   90.00
#
_symmetry.space_group_name_H-M   'P 1'
#
loop_
_entity.id
_entity.type
_entity.pdbx_description
1 polymer ?
#
loop_
_entity_poly.entity_id
_entity_poly.type
_entity_poly.pdbx_seq_one_letter_code
_entity_poly.pdbx_strand_id
1 'polypeptide(L)' 'KQREKAYSQQLQREGKWRHIWRVAGLYANVSIFDVKDTEELHQILMGLPLYPFMDIRVEALCRHPSSVRDDDS' A
#
# COMPACT_ATOMS: atom_id res chain seq x y z
N LYS A 1 11.59 -8.43 10.69
CA LYS A 1 11.76 -7.81 9.37
C LYS A 1 11.42 -8.76 8.23
N GLN A 2 11.79 -10.03 8.36
CA GLN A 2 11.45 -11.00 7.32
C GLN A 2 9.96 -11.23 7.19
N ARG A 3 9.23 -11.21 8.31
CA ARG A 3 7.77 -11.34 8.28
C ARG A 3 7.12 -10.16 7.57
N GLU A 4 7.64 -8.95 7.83
CA GLU A 4 7.15 -7.74 7.16
C GLU A 4 7.37 -7.84 5.66
N LYS A 5 8.57 -8.26 5.24
CA LYS A 5 8.91 -8.40 3.83
C LYS A 5 8.03 -9.45 3.15
N ALA A 6 7.85 -10.61 3.79
CA ALA A 6 7.05 -11.68 3.23
C ALA A 6 5.59 -11.25 3.06
N TYR A 7 5.04 -10.56 4.05
CA TYR A 7 3.67 -10.08 4.01
C TYR A 7 3.46 -9.07 2.88
N SER A 8 4.37 -8.08 2.77
CA SER A 8 4.25 -7.08 1.72
C SER A 8 4.39 -7.69 0.33
N GLN A 9 5.30 -8.66 0.17
CA GLN A 9 5.47 -9.32 -1.11
C GLN A 9 4.25 -10.14 -1.50
N GLN A 10 3.62 -10.78 -0.52
CA GLN A 10 2.38 -11.51 -0.78
C GLN A 10 1.27 -10.58 -1.29
N LEU A 11 1.10 -9.44 -0.63
CA LEU A 11 0.09 -8.46 -1.05
C LEU A 11 0.40 -7.89 -2.43
N GLN A 12 1.67 -7.71 -2.76
CA GLN A 12 2.07 -7.25 -4.09
C GLN A 12 1.71 -8.29 -5.15
N ARG A 13 1.95 -9.56 -4.87
CA ARG A 13 1.59 -10.64 -5.81
C ARG A 13 0.08 -10.72 -6.04
N GLU A 14 -0.70 -10.40 -5.02
CA GLU A 14 -2.17 -10.42 -5.10
C GLU A 14 -2.72 -9.15 -5.77
N GLY A 15 -1.87 -8.16 -6.05
CA GLY A 15 -2.29 -6.91 -6.66
C GLY A 15 -2.91 -5.91 -5.70
N LYS A 16 -2.98 -6.23 -4.42
CA LYS A 16 -3.54 -5.31 -3.43
C LYS A 16 -2.58 -4.22 -3.06
N TRP A 17 -1.30 -4.51 -2.99
CA TRP A 17 -0.25 -3.53 -2.75
C TRP A 17 0.42 -3.27 -4.10
N ARG A 18 -0.08 -2.29 -4.83
CA ARG A 18 0.32 -2.06 -6.21
C ARG A 18 1.75 -1.55 -6.34
N HIS A 19 2.12 -0.59 -5.51
CA HIS A 19 3.43 0.05 -5.59
C HIS A 19 3.96 0.35 -4.21
N ILE A 20 5.26 0.23 -4.06
CA ILE A 20 5.95 0.65 -2.86
C ILE A 20 7.25 1.33 -3.28
N TRP A 21 7.45 2.56 -2.81
CA TRP A 21 8.66 3.32 -3.09
C TRP A 21 9.26 3.82 -1.79
N ARG A 22 10.59 3.84 -1.74
CA ARG A 22 11.29 4.49 -0.64
C ARG A 22 11.40 5.98 -0.92
N VAL A 23 11.14 6.80 0.11
CA VAL A 23 11.39 8.23 -0.01
C VAL A 23 12.90 8.43 0.10
N ALA A 24 13.49 9.06 -0.94
CA ALA A 24 14.93 9.23 -0.99
C ALA A 24 15.41 10.05 0.21
N GLY A 25 16.43 9.53 0.90
CA GLY A 25 17.02 10.21 2.03
C GLY A 25 16.30 10.07 3.36
N LEU A 26 15.18 9.35 3.40
CA LEU A 26 14.41 9.18 4.63
C LEU A 26 14.13 7.70 4.87
N TYR A 27 13.91 7.36 6.13
CA TYR A 27 13.43 6.03 6.50
C TYR A 27 11.91 6.04 6.46
N ALA A 28 11.39 6.17 5.26
CA ALA A 28 9.95 6.28 5.01
C ALA A 28 9.64 5.72 3.63
N ASN A 29 8.38 5.37 3.40
CA ASN A 29 7.97 4.92 2.08
C ASN A 29 6.61 5.48 1.71
N VAL A 30 6.33 5.44 0.40
CA VAL A 30 5.03 5.78 -0.17
C VAL A 30 4.52 4.51 -0.85
N SER A 31 3.28 4.15 -0.57
CA SER A 31 2.70 2.92 -1.09
C SER A 31 1.35 3.21 -1.73
N ILE A 32 1.05 2.49 -2.79
CA ILE A 32 -0.24 2.56 -3.48
C ILE A 32 -0.93 1.22 -3.32
N PHE A 33 -2.15 1.23 -2.80
CA PHE A 33 -2.94 0.03 -2.60
C PHE A 33 -4.14 0.04 -3.54
N ASP A 34 -4.51 -1.14 -4.03
CA ASP A 34 -5.75 -1.35 -4.79
C ASP A 34 -6.62 -2.27 -3.97
N VAL A 35 -7.59 -1.71 -3.27
CA VAL A 35 -8.47 -2.44 -2.36
C VAL A 35 -9.91 -2.12 -2.71
N LYS A 36 -10.82 -3.00 -2.33
CA LYS A 36 -12.24 -2.82 -2.68
C LYS A 36 -12.91 -1.73 -1.85
N ASP A 37 -12.43 -1.48 -0.62
CA ASP A 37 -13.00 -0.47 0.26
C ASP A 37 -12.01 -0.13 1.37
N THR A 38 -12.38 0.84 2.20
CA THR A 38 -11.53 1.29 3.30
C THR A 38 -11.39 0.23 4.37
N GLU A 39 -12.38 -0.64 4.52
CA GLU A 39 -12.29 -1.73 5.51
C GLU A 39 -11.17 -2.70 5.13
N GLU A 40 -11.07 -3.06 3.85
CA GLU A 40 -9.99 -3.95 3.41
C GLU A 40 -8.62 -3.30 3.64
N LEU A 41 -8.48 -2.00 3.36
CA LEU A 41 -7.23 -1.29 3.63
C LEU A 41 -6.90 -1.33 5.11
N HIS A 42 -7.89 -1.10 5.97
CA HIS A 42 -7.70 -1.15 7.41
C HIS A 42 -7.17 -2.50 7.85
N GLN A 43 -7.77 -3.60 7.35
CA GLN A 43 -7.34 -4.93 7.71
C GLN A 43 -5.91 -5.21 7.26
N ILE A 44 -5.55 -4.74 6.06
CA ILE A 44 -4.19 -4.92 5.55
C ILE A 44 -3.19 -4.19 6.44
N LEU A 45 -3.46 -2.94 6.78
CA LEU A 45 -2.54 -2.15 7.60
C LEU A 45 -2.40 -2.72 9.00
N MET A 46 -3.52 -3.15 9.60
CA MET A 46 -3.48 -3.77 10.92
C MET A 46 -2.71 -5.08 10.94
N GLY A 47 -2.64 -5.76 9.80
CA GLY A 47 -1.88 -7.01 9.70
C GLY A 47 -0.39 -6.84 9.54
N LEU A 48 0.09 -5.61 9.33
CA LEU A 48 1.53 -5.39 9.20
C LEU A 48 2.22 -5.59 10.55
N PRO A 49 3.27 -6.42 10.60
CA PRO A 49 3.94 -6.69 11.87
C PRO A 49 4.47 -5.45 12.59
N LEU A 50 4.88 -4.43 11.84
CA LEU A 50 5.42 -3.20 12.42
C LEU A 50 4.37 -2.11 12.61
N TYR A 51 3.09 -2.41 12.36
CA TYR A 51 2.03 -1.41 12.42
C TYR A 51 2.05 -0.59 13.72
N PRO A 52 2.21 -1.19 14.91
CA PRO A 52 2.18 -0.41 16.15
C PRO A 52 3.30 0.63 16.26
N PHE A 53 4.33 0.52 15.43
CA PHE A 53 5.50 1.40 15.46
C PHE A 53 5.54 2.34 14.27
N MET A 54 4.47 2.38 13.46
CA MET A 54 4.44 3.17 12.23
C MET A 54 3.56 4.39 12.41
N ASP A 55 3.98 5.48 11.77
CA ASP A 55 3.16 6.68 11.64
C ASP A 55 2.66 6.70 10.20
N ILE A 56 1.35 6.50 10.02
CA ILE A 56 0.76 6.27 8.69
C ILE A 56 -0.24 7.38 8.38
N ARG A 57 -0.09 7.96 7.19
CA ARG A 57 -1.07 8.88 6.63
C ARG A 57 -1.66 8.25 5.38
N VAL A 58 -2.97 8.31 5.24
CA VAL A 58 -3.71 7.70 4.14
C VAL A 58 -4.44 8.77 3.34
N GLU A 59 -4.35 8.66 2.02
CA GLU A 59 -5.13 9.48 1.10
C GLU A 59 -5.90 8.56 0.18
N ALA A 60 -7.20 8.82 0.02
CA ALA A 60 -8.02 8.06 -0.91
C ALA A 60 -7.85 8.62 -2.32
N LEU A 61 -7.67 7.73 -3.28
CA LEU A 61 -7.46 8.11 -4.67
C LEU A 61 -8.55 7.50 -5.53
N CYS A 62 -8.91 8.18 -6.59
CA CYS A 62 -9.79 7.61 -7.60
C CYS A 62 -9.16 7.84 -8.97
N ARG A 63 -9.64 7.08 -9.96
CA ARG A 63 -9.09 7.18 -11.31
C ARG A 63 -9.35 8.59 -11.86
N HIS A 64 -8.28 9.19 -12.41
CA HIS A 64 -8.42 10.50 -13.06
C HIS A 64 -9.06 10.30 -14.44
N PRO A 65 -10.00 11.17 -14.83
CA PRO A 65 -10.66 11.03 -16.13
C PRO A 65 -9.71 11.08 -17.33
N SER A 66 -8.54 11.70 -17.16
CA SER A 66 -7.54 11.81 -18.23
C SER A 66 -6.52 10.69 -18.22
N SER A 67 -6.68 9.70 -17.35
CA SER A 67 -5.76 8.56 -17.32
C SER A 67 -5.92 7.75 -18.60
N VAL A 68 -4.78 7.39 -19.22
CA VAL A 68 -4.79 6.57 -20.43
C VAL A 68 -4.49 5.10 -20.12
N ARG A 69 -4.23 4.78 -18.86
CA ARG A 69 -3.90 3.42 -18.45
C ARG A 69 -5.17 2.67 -18.06
N ASP A 70 -5.30 1.46 -18.58
CA ASP A 70 -6.46 0.62 -18.24
C ASP A 70 -6.35 0.01 -16.85
N ASP A 71 -5.14 -0.09 -16.32
CA ASP A 71 -4.88 -0.74 -15.04
C ASP A 71 -4.82 0.23 -13.86
N ASP A 72 -5.13 1.50 -14.07
CA ASP A 72 -5.30 2.46 -12.97
C ASP A 72 -6.67 2.27 -12.36
N SER A 73 -6.72 1.91 -11.09
CA SER A 73 -8.00 1.68 -10.41
C SER A 73 -8.18 2.59 -9.23
#